data_d81f234a1e36ebb4c003acf360bbdf84
#
_entry.id   d81f234a1e36ebb4c003acf360bbdf84
#
_cell.length_a   1.000
_cell.length_b   1.000
_cell.length_c   1.000
_cell.angle_alpha   90.00
_cell.angle_beta   90.00
_cell.angle_gamma   90.00
#
_symmetry.space_group_name_H-M   'P 1'
#
loop_
_entity.id
_entity.type
_entity.pdbx_description
1 polymer ?
#
loop_
_entity_poly.entity_id
_entity_poly.type
_entity_poly.pdbx_seq_one_letter_code
_entity_poly.pdbx_strand_id
1 'polypeptide(L)'
;MLRTIDYIRDWTKEANKDEAHVEPSLLNFAVTDGSTVVVSRYITSKTDEAASLHFSCGSSFVETSPGEYRVERLDRNQDVIMVASEPLTFERGDWTAVPTNSILTIKKQTILLHPIIDEYYQEDPLYLRSSTLAESKGLMGSIPLAKAVEKNVPPLEREGRTRPPTAVAHIA
;
A
#
# COMPACT_ATOMS: atom_id res chain seq x y z
N MET A 1 -3.69 -16.76 -10.63
CA MET A 1 -2.68 -15.77 -10.24
C MET A 1 -1.56 -16.37 -9.40
N LEU A 2 -1.77 -16.94 -8.20
CA LEU A 2 -0.67 -17.49 -7.37
C LEU A 2 0.18 -18.51 -8.13
N ARG A 3 -0.44 -19.49 -8.79
CA ARG A 3 0.30 -20.45 -9.63
C ARG A 3 1.15 -19.78 -10.73
N THR A 4 0.69 -18.68 -11.30
CA THR A 4 1.46 -17.93 -12.30
C THR A 4 2.70 -17.30 -11.67
N ILE A 5 2.57 -16.75 -10.46
CA ILE A 5 3.68 -16.21 -9.68
C ILE A 5 4.67 -17.34 -9.37
N ASP A 6 4.19 -18.50 -8.92
CA ASP A 6 5.04 -19.68 -8.65
C ASP A 6 5.82 -20.13 -9.89
N TYR A 7 5.15 -20.24 -11.05
CA TYR A 7 5.82 -20.60 -12.31
C TYR A 7 6.89 -19.61 -12.72
N ILE A 8 6.59 -18.29 -12.65
CA ILE A 8 7.57 -17.26 -13.00
C ILE A 8 8.76 -17.34 -12.06
N ARG A 9 8.53 -17.49 -10.76
CA ARG A 9 9.59 -17.64 -9.76
C ARG A 9 10.47 -18.85 -10.06
N ASP A 10 9.86 -20.01 -10.32
CA ASP A 10 10.58 -21.26 -10.59
C ASP A 10 11.37 -21.18 -11.89
N TRP A 11 10.80 -20.63 -12.96
CA TRP A 11 11.51 -20.38 -14.21
C TRP A 11 12.65 -19.38 -14.08
N THR A 12 12.47 -18.32 -13.29
CA THR A 12 13.54 -17.35 -13.02
C THR A 12 14.70 -18.00 -12.28
N LYS A 13 14.41 -18.84 -11.28
CA LYS A 13 15.43 -19.63 -10.56
C LYS A 13 16.16 -20.60 -11.48
N GLU A 14 15.43 -21.31 -12.34
CA GLU A 14 16.02 -22.26 -13.28
C GLU A 14 16.90 -21.57 -14.33
N ALA A 15 16.45 -20.43 -14.89
CA ALA A 15 17.17 -19.67 -15.90
C ALA A 15 18.46 -19.07 -15.34
N ASN A 16 18.50 -18.74 -14.05
CA ASN A 16 19.63 -18.05 -13.42
C ASN A 16 20.33 -18.90 -12.36
N LYS A 17 20.20 -20.22 -12.43
CA LYS A 17 20.76 -21.13 -11.41
C LYS A 17 22.28 -21.07 -11.24
N ASP A 18 22.98 -20.61 -12.26
CA ASP A 18 24.44 -20.46 -12.26
C ASP A 18 24.89 -19.02 -11.88
N GLU A 19 23.94 -18.12 -11.62
CA GLU A 19 24.23 -16.73 -11.24
C GLU A 19 24.31 -16.57 -9.71
N ALA A 20 25.36 -15.90 -9.25
CA ALA A 20 25.57 -15.63 -7.83
C ALA A 20 24.55 -14.64 -7.26
N HIS A 21 23.91 -13.84 -8.11
CA HIS A 21 22.91 -12.85 -7.72
C HIS A 21 21.83 -12.74 -8.79
N VAL A 22 20.60 -13.04 -8.41
CA VAL A 22 19.42 -12.89 -9.26
C VAL A 22 18.63 -11.67 -8.80
N GLU A 23 18.39 -10.74 -9.72
CA GLU A 23 17.60 -9.56 -9.40
C GLU A 23 16.15 -9.94 -9.08
N PRO A 24 15.55 -9.38 -8.01
CA PRO A 24 14.16 -9.66 -7.66
C PRO A 24 13.16 -9.32 -8.77
N SER A 25 12.18 -10.19 -8.98
CA SER A 25 11.08 -9.98 -9.93
C SER A 25 9.98 -9.15 -9.30
N LEU A 26 9.53 -8.10 -9.99
CA LEU A 26 8.39 -7.25 -9.62
C LEU A 26 7.16 -7.71 -10.39
N LEU A 27 6.13 -8.22 -9.71
CA LEU A 27 4.98 -8.89 -10.32
C LEU A 27 3.65 -8.29 -9.82
N ASN A 28 3.31 -7.12 -10.34
CA ASN A 28 2.00 -6.51 -10.13
C ASN A 28 1.08 -6.94 -11.28
N PHE A 29 0.16 -7.88 -11.00
CA PHE A 29 -0.79 -8.41 -11.96
C PHE A 29 -2.20 -7.96 -11.64
N ALA A 30 -3.03 -7.81 -12.67
CA ALA A 30 -4.47 -7.63 -12.56
C ALA A 30 -5.17 -8.65 -13.48
N VAL A 31 -6.12 -9.40 -12.92
CA VAL A 31 -6.89 -10.41 -13.64
C VAL A 31 -8.36 -10.27 -13.28
N THR A 32 -9.25 -10.42 -14.26
CA THR A 32 -10.70 -10.38 -14.04
C THR A 32 -11.40 -11.47 -14.84
N ASP A 33 -12.52 -11.96 -14.29
CA ASP A 33 -13.49 -12.82 -14.96
C ASP A 33 -14.78 -12.05 -15.35
N GLY A 34 -14.74 -10.70 -15.26
CA GLY A 34 -15.88 -9.81 -15.49
C GLY A 34 -16.76 -9.57 -14.26
N SER A 35 -16.61 -10.35 -13.19
CA SER A 35 -17.37 -10.21 -11.94
C SER A 35 -16.47 -9.98 -10.72
N THR A 36 -15.27 -10.50 -10.79
CA THR A 36 -14.25 -10.40 -9.74
C THR A 36 -12.98 -9.86 -10.36
N VAL A 37 -12.30 -8.97 -9.65
CA VAL A 37 -10.96 -8.49 -10.00
C VAL A 37 -9.99 -8.95 -8.92
N VAL A 38 -8.87 -9.54 -9.33
CA VAL A 38 -7.80 -9.96 -8.44
C VAL A 38 -6.52 -9.25 -8.87
N VAL A 39 -5.90 -8.56 -7.93
CA VAL A 39 -4.67 -7.80 -8.19
C VAL A 39 -3.60 -8.26 -7.22
N SER A 40 -2.37 -8.44 -7.70
CA SER A 40 -1.21 -8.70 -6.84
C SER A 40 -0.27 -7.49 -6.79
N ARG A 41 0.29 -7.25 -5.62
CA ARG A 41 1.49 -6.45 -5.42
C ARG A 41 2.56 -7.38 -4.86
N TYR A 42 3.55 -7.76 -5.69
CA TYR A 42 4.46 -8.84 -5.34
C TYR A 42 5.89 -8.60 -5.80
N ILE A 43 6.83 -9.05 -4.97
CA ILE A 43 8.26 -9.06 -5.28
C ILE A 43 8.91 -10.32 -4.71
N THR A 44 9.86 -10.89 -5.46
CA THR A 44 10.66 -12.05 -5.00
C THR A 44 11.83 -11.62 -4.11
N SER A 45 11.54 -10.85 -3.05
CA SER A 45 12.51 -10.37 -2.06
C SER A 45 11.86 -10.22 -0.69
N LYS A 46 12.63 -10.52 0.38
CA LYS A 46 12.25 -10.21 1.76
C LYS A 46 12.59 -8.78 2.18
N THR A 47 13.55 -8.18 1.50
CA THR A 47 14.18 -6.91 1.91
C THR A 47 13.78 -5.73 1.06
N ASP A 48 13.34 -5.98 -0.19
CA ASP A 48 12.97 -4.92 -1.12
C ASP A 48 11.46 -4.71 -1.18
N GLU A 49 11.08 -3.47 -1.46
CA GLU A 49 9.69 -3.05 -1.66
C GLU A 49 9.24 -3.44 -3.07
N ALA A 50 8.01 -3.95 -3.20
CA ALA A 50 7.39 -4.15 -4.51
C ALA A 50 7.07 -2.80 -5.18
N ALA A 51 6.92 -2.81 -6.51
CA ALA A 51 6.39 -1.66 -7.25
C ALA A 51 5.09 -1.15 -6.61
N SER A 52 4.89 0.16 -6.62
CA SER A 52 3.73 0.77 -5.99
C SER A 52 2.41 0.27 -6.55
N LEU A 53 1.42 0.15 -5.68
CA LEU A 53 0.05 -0.19 -6.01
C LEU A 53 -0.86 0.42 -4.96
N HIS A 54 -1.90 1.10 -5.40
CA HIS A 54 -2.86 1.76 -4.54
C HIS A 54 -4.29 1.40 -4.95
N PHE A 55 -5.22 1.50 -4.02
CA PHE A 55 -6.64 1.46 -4.34
C PHE A 55 -7.38 2.61 -3.68
N SER A 56 -8.49 3.01 -4.27
CA SER A 56 -9.41 4.01 -3.75
C SER A 56 -10.84 3.52 -3.92
N CYS A 57 -11.70 3.90 -2.98
CA CYS A 57 -13.13 3.61 -3.00
C CYS A 57 -13.91 4.91 -2.95
N GLY A 58 -14.93 5.04 -3.78
CA GLY A 58 -15.79 6.21 -3.82
C GLY A 58 -17.12 5.95 -4.51
N SER A 59 -17.97 6.96 -4.57
CA SER A 59 -19.24 6.91 -5.29
C SER A 59 -19.08 7.20 -6.76
N SER A 60 -18.13 8.07 -7.10
CA SER A 60 -17.80 8.45 -8.47
C SER A 60 -16.35 8.90 -8.59
N PHE A 61 -15.83 8.86 -9.82
CA PHE A 61 -14.54 9.44 -10.20
C PHE A 61 -14.83 10.47 -11.28
N VAL A 62 -14.63 11.74 -10.97
CA VAL A 62 -15.05 12.85 -11.81
C VAL A 62 -13.88 13.76 -12.16
N GLU A 63 -13.91 14.29 -13.38
CA GLU A 63 -13.03 15.36 -13.80
C GLU A 63 -13.59 16.69 -13.29
N THR A 64 -12.81 17.40 -12.47
CA THR A 64 -13.20 18.71 -11.91
C THR A 64 -12.72 19.88 -12.77
N SER A 65 -11.57 19.68 -13.43
CA SER A 65 -10.96 20.60 -14.39
C SER A 65 -10.19 19.77 -15.41
N PRO A 66 -9.84 20.28 -16.59
CA PRO A 66 -9.08 19.51 -17.58
C PRO A 66 -7.80 18.89 -17.00
N GLY A 67 -7.77 17.56 -16.92
CA GLY A 67 -6.67 16.77 -16.35
C GLY A 67 -6.64 16.68 -14.83
N GLU A 68 -7.60 17.28 -14.13
CA GLU A 68 -7.72 17.22 -12.67
C GLU A 68 -8.91 16.34 -12.28
N TYR A 69 -8.67 15.30 -11.52
CA TYR A 69 -9.66 14.31 -11.12
C TYR A 69 -9.83 14.25 -9.62
N ARG A 70 -11.04 13.90 -9.18
CA ARG A 70 -11.38 13.70 -7.77
C ARG A 70 -12.24 12.45 -7.59
N VAL A 71 -12.03 11.77 -6.46
CA VAL A 71 -12.92 10.72 -5.97
C VAL A 71 -13.98 11.35 -5.09
N GLU A 72 -15.24 11.22 -5.47
CA GLU A 72 -16.35 11.66 -4.64
C GLU A 72 -16.80 10.54 -3.72
N ARG A 73 -17.10 10.88 -2.46
CA ARG A 73 -17.62 9.97 -1.45
C ARG A 73 -18.96 10.52 -0.96
N LEU A 74 -20.02 10.07 -1.60
CA LEU A 74 -21.37 10.36 -1.14
C LEU A 74 -21.78 9.35 -0.05
N ASP A 75 -22.60 9.77 0.91
CA ASP A 75 -23.01 8.94 2.06
C ASP A 75 -23.77 7.66 1.68
N ARG A 76 -24.08 7.47 0.42
CA ARG A 76 -24.82 6.31 -0.12
C ARG A 76 -24.07 5.74 -1.32
N ASN A 77 -23.66 4.48 -1.20
CA ASN A 77 -23.05 3.64 -2.23
C ASN A 77 -21.59 4.03 -2.59
N GLN A 78 -20.66 3.17 -2.21
CA GLN A 78 -19.33 3.17 -2.79
C GLN A 78 -19.37 2.31 -4.06
N ASP A 79 -19.76 2.90 -5.19
CA ASP A 79 -20.01 2.17 -6.43
C ASP A 79 -18.75 2.00 -7.29
N VAL A 80 -17.70 2.76 -6.99
CA VAL A 80 -16.45 2.75 -7.75
C VAL A 80 -15.30 2.32 -6.85
N ILE A 81 -14.57 1.30 -7.31
CA ILE A 81 -13.30 0.89 -6.75
C ILE A 81 -12.25 1.03 -7.85
N MET A 82 -11.21 1.79 -7.58
CA MET A 82 -10.10 2.01 -8.49
C MET A 82 -8.84 1.37 -7.94
N VAL A 83 -8.03 0.81 -8.83
CA VAL A 83 -6.68 0.32 -8.52
C VAL A 83 -5.72 0.94 -9.52
N ALA A 84 -4.65 1.51 -9.04
CA ALA A 84 -3.65 2.18 -9.86
C ALA A 84 -2.25 2.02 -9.25
N SER A 85 -1.22 2.10 -10.09
CA SER A 85 0.17 2.08 -9.63
C SER A 85 0.47 3.28 -8.73
N GLU A 86 -0.09 4.45 -9.06
CA GLU A 86 0.04 5.69 -8.28
C GLU A 86 -1.34 6.34 -8.08
N PRO A 87 -1.52 7.14 -7.01
CA PRO A 87 -2.73 7.94 -6.83
C PRO A 87 -3.03 8.81 -8.04
N LEU A 88 -4.25 8.70 -8.56
CA LEU A 88 -4.73 9.44 -9.75
C LEU A 88 -5.32 10.81 -9.38
N THR A 89 -5.38 11.15 -8.09
CA THR A 89 -5.91 12.42 -7.60
C THR A 89 -4.87 13.13 -6.74
N PHE A 90 -5.01 14.47 -6.59
CA PHE A 90 -4.11 15.25 -5.74
C PHE A 90 -4.31 14.95 -4.25
N GLU A 91 -5.50 14.51 -3.86
CA GLU A 91 -5.82 14.13 -2.48
C GLU A 91 -5.32 12.71 -2.19
N ARG A 92 -4.08 12.61 -1.76
CA ARG A 92 -3.45 11.33 -1.45
C ARG A 92 -4.16 10.54 -0.35
N GLY A 93 -4.87 11.20 0.55
CA GLY A 93 -5.68 10.57 1.60
C GLY A 93 -6.83 9.70 1.09
N ASP A 94 -7.23 9.87 -0.17
CA ASP A 94 -8.25 9.05 -0.82
C ASP A 94 -7.73 7.69 -1.29
N TRP A 95 -6.44 7.48 -1.27
CA TRP A 95 -5.79 6.28 -1.75
C TRP A 95 -5.13 5.50 -0.62
N THR A 96 -5.34 4.20 -0.64
CA THR A 96 -4.73 3.26 0.31
C THR A 96 -3.67 2.44 -0.43
N ALA A 97 -2.45 2.42 0.10
CA ALA A 97 -1.39 1.59 -0.44
C ALA A 97 -1.70 0.10 -0.17
N VAL A 98 -1.56 -0.72 -1.20
CA VAL A 98 -1.59 -2.19 -1.06
C VAL A 98 -0.25 -2.63 -0.46
N PRO A 99 -0.21 -3.40 0.63
CA PRO A 99 1.03 -3.89 1.21
C PRO A 99 1.83 -4.76 0.24
N THR A 100 3.15 -4.71 0.34
CA THR A 100 4.04 -5.61 -0.44
C THR A 100 3.71 -7.07 -0.16
N ASN A 101 3.80 -7.91 -1.18
CA ASN A 101 3.48 -9.34 -1.16
C ASN A 101 2.06 -9.62 -0.67
N SER A 102 1.09 -8.90 -1.28
CA SER A 102 -0.34 -9.05 -0.97
C SER A 102 -1.19 -9.19 -2.23
N ILE A 103 -2.37 -9.77 -2.03
CA ILE A 103 -3.43 -9.87 -3.03
C ILE A 103 -4.61 -9.03 -2.58
N LEU A 104 -5.10 -8.22 -3.52
CA LEU A 104 -6.36 -7.50 -3.42
C LEU A 104 -7.39 -8.21 -4.29
N THR A 105 -8.48 -8.67 -3.69
CA THR A 105 -9.62 -9.27 -4.39
C THR A 105 -10.82 -8.35 -4.26
N ILE A 106 -11.39 -7.97 -5.39
CA ILE A 106 -12.53 -7.07 -5.48
C ILE A 106 -13.69 -7.83 -6.09
N LYS A 107 -14.80 -7.90 -5.38
CA LYS A 107 -16.04 -8.47 -5.88
C LYS A 107 -17.21 -7.57 -5.50
N LYS A 108 -17.90 -7.03 -6.50
CA LYS A 108 -18.89 -5.96 -6.29
C LYS A 108 -18.23 -4.80 -5.53
N GLN A 109 -18.74 -4.46 -4.34
CA GLN A 109 -18.24 -3.40 -3.47
C GLN A 109 -17.37 -3.93 -2.31
N THR A 110 -17.03 -5.21 -2.33
CA THR A 110 -16.23 -5.84 -1.27
C THR A 110 -14.77 -5.93 -1.72
N ILE A 111 -13.89 -5.46 -0.86
CA ILE A 111 -12.44 -5.56 -1.02
C ILE A 111 -11.93 -6.51 0.05
N LEU A 112 -11.19 -7.52 -0.39
CA LEU A 112 -10.46 -8.44 0.48
C LEU A 112 -8.97 -8.25 0.20
N LEU A 113 -8.22 -7.98 1.24
CA LEU A 113 -6.78 -7.84 1.20
C LEU A 113 -6.15 -8.93 2.07
N HIS A 114 -5.26 -9.73 1.49
CA HIS A 114 -4.54 -10.75 2.25
C HIS A 114 -3.09 -10.87 1.78
N PRO A 115 -2.17 -11.22 2.69
CA PRO A 115 -0.77 -11.45 2.35
C PRO A 115 -0.61 -12.71 1.50
N ILE A 116 0.43 -12.71 0.68
CA ILE A 116 0.96 -13.92 0.03
C ILE A 116 1.99 -14.51 0.98
N ILE A 117 1.67 -15.66 1.56
CA ILE A 117 2.54 -16.33 2.54
C ILE A 117 3.39 -17.36 1.79
N ASP A 118 4.62 -16.98 1.47
CA ASP A 118 5.62 -17.81 0.82
C ASP A 118 7.02 -17.55 1.40
N GLU A 119 8.08 -17.99 0.71
CA GLU A 119 9.47 -17.78 1.16
C GLU A 119 9.89 -16.29 1.26
N TYR A 120 9.18 -15.36 0.61
CA TYR A 120 9.43 -13.91 0.63
C TYR A 120 8.50 -13.16 1.59
N TYR A 121 7.65 -13.87 2.32
CA TYR A 121 6.80 -13.26 3.35
C TYR A 121 7.65 -12.69 4.48
N GLN A 122 7.33 -11.48 4.92
CA GLN A 122 7.95 -10.83 6.06
C GLN A 122 7.00 -10.87 7.25
N GLU A 123 7.41 -11.60 8.29
CA GLU A 123 6.58 -11.82 9.49
C GLU A 123 6.54 -10.61 10.42
N ASP A 124 7.62 -9.80 10.44
CA ASP A 124 7.67 -8.60 11.26
C ASP A 124 6.89 -7.45 10.59
N PRO A 125 5.77 -7.00 11.16
CA PRO A 125 4.95 -5.93 10.60
C PRO A 125 5.63 -4.55 10.66
N LEU A 126 6.69 -4.40 11.46
CA LEU A 126 7.46 -3.17 11.59
C LEU A 126 8.70 -3.14 10.69
N TYR A 127 8.98 -4.22 9.99
CA TYR A 127 10.11 -4.29 9.08
C TYR A 127 9.91 -3.34 7.89
N LEU A 128 10.86 -2.43 7.72
CA LEU A 128 10.85 -1.48 6.59
C LEU A 128 11.68 -2.06 5.43
N ARG A 129 11.01 -2.35 4.33
CA ARG A 129 11.64 -2.79 3.09
C ARG A 129 12.32 -1.61 2.39
N SER A 130 13.40 -1.90 1.63
CA SER A 130 14.10 -0.89 0.82
C SER A 130 13.31 -0.57 -0.45
N SER A 131 13.05 0.70 -0.72
CA SER A 131 12.41 1.16 -1.97
C SER A 131 13.42 1.31 -3.13
N THR A 132 14.72 1.17 -2.88
CA THR A 132 15.79 1.48 -3.83
C THR A 132 15.65 0.77 -5.16
N LEU A 133 15.27 -0.52 -5.16
CA LEU A 133 15.09 -1.30 -6.39
C LEU A 133 13.92 -0.77 -7.22
N ALA A 134 12.75 -0.55 -6.61
CA ALA A 134 11.58 -0.04 -7.30
C ALA A 134 11.81 1.39 -7.83
N GLU A 135 12.48 2.24 -7.06
CA GLU A 135 12.84 3.59 -7.46
C GLU A 135 13.81 3.60 -8.64
N SER A 136 14.85 2.75 -8.62
CA SER A 136 15.83 2.66 -9.71
C SER A 136 15.22 2.24 -11.04
N LYS A 137 14.08 1.55 -11.00
CA LYS A 137 13.31 1.13 -12.17
C LYS A 137 12.23 2.13 -12.58
N GLY A 138 12.15 3.30 -11.92
CA GLY A 138 11.10 4.30 -12.17
C GLY A 138 9.72 3.87 -11.65
N LEU A 139 9.66 2.83 -10.83
CA LEU A 139 8.46 2.34 -10.16
C LEU A 139 8.50 2.91 -8.75
N MET A 140 7.87 4.05 -8.52
CA MET A 140 7.92 4.73 -7.22
C MET A 140 7.45 3.78 -6.12
N GLY A 141 8.34 3.51 -5.16
CA GLY A 141 7.99 2.74 -3.97
C GLY A 141 6.90 3.45 -3.15
N SER A 142 6.02 2.71 -2.52
CA SER A 142 5.11 3.29 -1.53
C SER A 142 5.94 3.95 -0.43
N ILE A 143 5.64 5.21 -0.10
CA ILE A 143 6.26 5.85 1.07
C ILE A 143 5.77 5.06 2.28
N PRO A 144 6.65 4.44 3.10
CA PRO A 144 6.23 3.73 4.30
C PRO A 144 5.40 4.67 5.18
N LEU A 145 4.29 4.19 5.73
CA LEU A 145 3.40 5.00 6.59
C LEU A 145 4.17 5.71 7.71
N ALA A 146 5.21 5.08 8.26
CA ALA A 146 6.07 5.65 9.29
C ALA A 146 6.81 6.93 8.84
N LYS A 147 7.28 6.99 7.59
CA LYS A 147 7.96 8.21 7.07
C LYS A 147 6.99 9.34 6.71
N ALA A 148 5.73 9.01 6.43
CA ALA A 148 4.69 10.02 6.15
C ALA A 148 4.25 10.74 7.44
N VAL A 149 4.25 10.04 8.58
CA VAL A 149 3.90 10.61 9.89
C VAL A 149 4.97 11.56 10.40
N GLU A 150 6.27 11.26 10.19
CA GLU A 150 7.36 12.15 10.64
C GLU A 150 7.41 13.49 9.90
N LYS A 151 6.98 13.55 8.63
CA LYS A 151 7.05 14.82 7.85
C LYS A 151 5.90 15.78 8.12
N ASN A 152 4.82 15.35 8.77
CA ASN A 152 3.62 16.17 8.99
C ASN A 152 3.27 16.44 10.45
N VAL A 153 4.13 16.07 11.41
CA VAL A 153 3.96 16.47 12.80
C VAL A 153 4.69 17.79 13.02
N PRO A 154 3.98 18.94 13.18
CA PRO A 154 4.63 20.15 13.62
C PRO A 154 5.25 19.92 15.01
N PRO A 155 6.38 20.56 15.34
CA PRO A 155 6.99 20.42 16.66
C PRO A 155 5.94 20.73 17.73
N LEU A 156 5.64 19.78 18.59
CA LEU A 156 4.84 20.02 19.79
C LEU A 156 5.62 21.01 20.66
N GLU A 157 5.24 22.28 20.62
CA GLU A 157 5.66 23.25 21.63
C GLU A 157 5.27 22.67 22.99
N ARG A 158 6.26 22.39 23.81
CA ARG A 158 6.06 22.00 25.21
C ARG A 158 5.60 23.25 25.97
N GLU A 159 4.31 23.56 25.90
CA GLU A 159 3.71 24.45 26.86
C GLU A 159 3.85 23.81 28.28
N GLY A 160 4.57 24.51 29.13
CA GLY A 160 4.79 24.13 30.52
C GLY A 160 3.47 23.95 31.26
N ARG A 161 3.07 22.71 31.54
CA ARG A 161 1.99 22.43 32.50
C ARG A 161 2.49 22.82 33.89
N THR A 162 2.13 24.02 34.34
CA THR A 162 2.10 24.36 35.75
C THR A 162 1.03 23.50 36.45
N ARG A 163 1.43 22.71 37.44
CA ARG A 163 0.54 21.94 38.29
C ARG A 163 -0.46 22.90 38.98
N PRO A 164 -1.74 22.59 39.02
CA PRO A 164 -2.68 23.31 39.91
C PRO A 164 -2.40 22.96 41.37
N PRO A 165 -2.60 23.88 42.32
CA PRO A 165 -2.37 23.64 43.73
C PRO A 165 -3.37 22.64 44.30
N THR A 166 -2.87 21.76 45.15
CA THR A 166 -3.63 20.74 45.89
C THR A 166 -4.63 21.41 46.84
N ALA A 167 -5.91 21.19 46.61
CA ALA A 167 -6.95 21.61 47.55
C ALA A 167 -6.93 20.67 48.76
N VAL A 168 -6.70 21.19 49.95
CA VAL A 168 -6.86 20.51 51.25
C VAL A 168 -8.31 20.61 51.64
N ALA A 169 -9.02 19.46 51.71
CA ALA A 169 -10.36 19.40 52.28
C ALA A 169 -10.28 19.31 53.80
N HIS A 170 -10.78 20.32 54.48
CA HIS A 170 -11.13 20.23 55.91
C HIS A 170 -12.50 19.63 56.05
N ILE A 171 -12.58 18.52 56.78
CA ILE A 171 -13.81 17.92 57.28
C ILE A 171 -14.04 18.47 58.68
N ALA A 172 -15.18 19.06 58.85
CA ALA A 172 -15.81 19.33 60.14
C ALA A 172 -17.03 18.43 60.31
#